data_74598ad66041a73df6239baafdfb115a
#
_entry.id   74598ad66041a73df6239baafdfb115a
#
_cell.length_a   1.000
_cell.length_b   1.000
_cell.length_c   1.000
_cell.angle_alpha   90.00
_cell.angle_beta   90.00
_cell.angle_gamma   90.00
#
_symmetry.space_group_name_H-M   'P 1'
#
loop_
_entity.id
_entity.type
_entity.pdbx_description
1 polymer ?
#
loop_
_entity_poly.entity_id
_entity_poly.type
_entity_poly.pdbx_seq_one_letter_code
_entity_poly.pdbx_strand_id
1 'polypeptide(L)'
;MEHRTQHRVHAAVPIQIRGVDAQGVSFEESTEAVEVSRRGLSLVTRRELPEFATLTVVIPGRGPTRPGEGPTDFFCQAAVVRVQKEGELNRVSI
;
A
#
# COMPACT_ATOMS: atom_id res chain seq x y z
N MET A 1 8.19 17.94 -24.63
CA MET A 1 8.56 17.27 -23.37
C MET A 1 7.50 17.51 -22.33
N GLU A 2 7.17 16.49 -21.63
CA GLU A 2 6.17 16.56 -20.61
C GLU A 2 6.77 16.97 -19.27
N HIS A 3 6.13 17.92 -18.62
CA HIS A 3 6.53 18.34 -17.28
C HIS A 3 5.49 17.86 -16.30
N ARG A 4 5.94 17.10 -15.32
CA ARG A 4 5.07 16.60 -14.28
C ARG A 4 5.27 17.40 -13.02
N THR A 5 4.17 17.83 -12.45
CA THR A 5 4.18 18.53 -11.18
C THR A 5 4.23 17.58 -9.99
N GLN A 6 3.96 16.31 -10.22
CA GLN A 6 4.02 15.29 -9.19
C GLN A 6 4.98 14.19 -9.60
N HIS A 7 5.80 13.80 -8.64
CA HIS A 7 6.67 12.66 -8.84
C HIS A 7 5.93 11.38 -8.49
N ARG A 8 5.80 10.53 -9.48
CA ARG A 8 5.30 9.18 -9.29
C ARG A 8 6.43 8.22 -9.55
N VAL A 9 6.64 7.33 -8.62
CA VAL A 9 7.64 6.30 -8.76
C VAL A 9 6.92 5.00 -9.06
N HIS A 10 7.17 4.46 -10.24
CA HIS A 10 6.70 3.14 -10.60
C HIS A 10 7.77 2.14 -10.18
N ALA A 11 7.63 1.64 -8.98
CA ALA A 11 8.59 0.70 -8.44
C ALA A 11 7.86 -0.40 -7.70
N ALA A 12 8.40 -1.61 -7.77
CA ALA A 12 7.91 -2.71 -6.98
C ALA A 12 8.48 -2.59 -5.57
N VAL A 13 7.77 -1.91 -4.69
CA VAL A 13 8.18 -1.72 -3.31
C VAL A 13 7.49 -2.78 -2.46
N PRO A 14 8.24 -3.67 -1.79
CA PRO A 14 7.63 -4.67 -0.92
C PRO A 14 6.90 -4.00 0.24
N ILE A 15 5.67 -4.43 0.48
CA ILE A 15 4.87 -3.96 1.60
C ILE A 15 4.09 -5.11 2.19
N GLN A 16 3.64 -4.94 3.42
CA GLN A 16 2.65 -5.81 4.05
C GLN A 16 1.39 -5.03 4.29
N ILE A 17 0.26 -5.65 4.07
CA ILE A 17 -1.03 -5.06 4.39
C ILE A 17 -1.79 -5.98 5.34
N ARG A 18 -2.50 -5.36 6.27
CA ARG A 18 -3.34 -6.05 7.25
C ARG A 18 -4.69 -5.37 7.29
N GLY A 19 -5.73 -6.15 7.38
CA GLY A 19 -7.07 -5.58 7.46
C GLY A 19 -8.12 -6.67 7.45
N VAL A 20 -9.32 -6.25 7.09
CA VAL A 20 -10.48 -7.14 6.98
C VAL A 20 -11.00 -7.00 5.55
N ASP A 21 -11.19 -8.12 4.88
CA ASP A 21 -11.66 -8.11 3.51
C ASP A 21 -13.19 -7.94 3.42
N ALA A 22 -13.71 -7.96 2.19
CA ALA A 22 -15.14 -7.76 1.95
C ALA A 22 -16.01 -8.85 2.57
N GLN A 23 -15.45 -10.01 2.86
CA GLN A 23 -16.15 -11.12 3.51
C GLN A 23 -16.06 -11.07 5.04
N GLY A 24 -15.42 -10.06 5.58
CA GLY A 24 -15.27 -9.92 7.03
C GLY A 24 -14.14 -10.75 7.61
N VAL A 25 -13.23 -11.25 6.78
CA VAL A 25 -12.12 -12.08 7.23
C VAL A 25 -10.87 -11.23 7.42
N SER A 26 -10.29 -11.34 8.61
CA SER A 26 -9.00 -10.68 8.88
C SER A 26 -7.90 -11.34 8.08
N PHE A 27 -7.01 -10.53 7.54
CA PHE A 27 -5.92 -11.02 6.72
C PHE A 27 -4.63 -10.23 6.95
N GLU A 28 -3.54 -10.87 6.59
CA GLU A 28 -2.23 -10.24 6.48
C GLU A 28 -1.62 -10.76 5.18
N GLU A 29 -1.16 -9.85 4.35
CA GLU A 29 -0.64 -10.22 3.05
C GLU A 29 0.60 -9.42 2.72
N SER A 30 1.59 -10.09 2.15
CA SER A 30 2.76 -9.44 1.58
C SER A 30 2.49 -9.21 0.10
N THR A 31 2.69 -7.98 -0.34
CA THR A 31 2.48 -7.62 -1.72
C THR A 31 3.47 -6.53 -2.12
N GLU A 32 3.21 -5.86 -3.21
CA GLU A 32 4.08 -4.80 -3.68
C GLU A 32 3.25 -3.56 -4.00
N ALA A 33 3.78 -2.41 -3.61
CA ALA A 33 3.25 -1.15 -4.09
C ALA A 33 3.74 -0.94 -5.51
N VAL A 34 2.80 -0.73 -6.43
CA VAL A 34 3.14 -0.55 -7.85
C VAL A 34 3.27 0.92 -8.22
N GLU A 35 2.76 1.80 -7.40
CA GLU A 35 2.88 3.24 -7.59
C GLU A 35 2.90 3.91 -6.23
N VAL A 36 3.83 4.81 -6.04
CA VAL A 36 3.96 5.55 -4.78
C VAL A 36 4.04 7.04 -5.12
N SER A 37 3.27 7.84 -4.40
CA SER A 37 3.28 9.29 -4.52
C SER A 37 3.14 9.91 -3.14
N ARG A 38 3.25 11.25 -3.07
CA ARG A 38 3.07 11.97 -1.82
C ARG A 38 1.69 11.76 -1.19
N ARG A 39 0.70 11.50 -2.01
CA ARG A 39 -0.68 11.38 -1.57
C ARG A 39 -1.09 9.99 -1.16
N GLY A 40 -0.28 9.01 -1.49
CA GLY A 40 -0.60 7.64 -1.18
C GLY A 40 0.12 6.68 -2.10
N LEU A 41 -0.38 5.48 -2.13
CA LEU A 41 0.19 4.44 -2.97
C LEU A 41 -0.91 3.58 -3.59
N SER A 42 -0.52 2.85 -4.63
CA SER A 42 -1.37 1.84 -5.23
C SER A 42 -0.70 0.49 -5.08
N LEU A 43 -1.48 -0.52 -4.80
CA LEU A 43 -1.01 -1.88 -4.66
C LEU A 43 -1.94 -2.83 -5.41
N VAL A 44 -1.49 -4.04 -5.62
CA VAL A 44 -2.32 -5.08 -6.24
C VAL A 44 -2.54 -6.21 -5.26
N THR A 45 -3.73 -6.76 -5.26
CA THR A 45 -4.09 -7.89 -4.40
C THR A 45 -5.17 -8.72 -5.08
N ARG A 46 -5.24 -9.98 -4.74
CA ARG A 46 -6.33 -10.85 -5.19
C ARG A 46 -7.55 -10.77 -4.28
N ARG A 47 -7.40 -10.11 -3.13
CA ARG A 47 -8.49 -9.98 -2.17
C ARG A 47 -9.45 -8.89 -2.60
N GLU A 48 -10.70 -9.08 -2.25
CA GLU A 48 -11.71 -8.05 -2.42
C GLU A 48 -11.72 -7.18 -1.18
N LEU A 49 -11.39 -5.91 -1.37
CA LEU A 49 -11.36 -4.94 -0.29
C LEU A 49 -12.47 -3.93 -0.51
N PRO A 50 -13.28 -3.65 0.53
CA PRO A 50 -14.30 -2.63 0.39
C PRO A 50 -13.68 -1.24 0.34
N GLU A 51 -14.30 -0.34 -0.43
CA GLU A 51 -13.90 1.06 -0.42
C GLU A 51 -14.09 1.62 0.98
N PHE A 52 -13.20 2.52 1.36
CA PHE A 52 -13.15 3.16 2.66
C PHE A 52 -12.79 2.22 3.83
N ALA A 53 -12.42 1.00 3.53
CA ALA A 53 -11.86 0.13 4.56
C ALA A 53 -10.51 0.67 5.04
N THR A 54 -10.22 0.48 6.31
CA THR A 54 -8.93 0.86 6.86
C THR A 54 -7.96 -0.32 6.76
N LEU A 55 -6.79 -0.03 6.24
CA LEU A 55 -5.69 -1.00 6.17
C LEU A 55 -4.53 -0.51 7.00
N THR A 56 -3.83 -1.44 7.64
CA THR A 56 -2.51 -1.15 8.20
C THR A 56 -1.49 -1.51 7.13
N VAL A 57 -0.66 -0.54 6.78
CA VAL A 57 0.39 -0.71 5.78
C VAL A 57 1.73 -0.69 6.48
N VAL A 58 2.54 -1.70 6.19
CA VAL A 58 3.90 -1.81 6.74
C VAL A 58 4.87 -1.80 5.57
N ILE A 59 5.81 -0.85 5.59
CA ILE A 59 6.87 -0.79 4.59
C ILE A 59 8.18 -1.14 5.29
N PRO A 60 8.70 -2.34 5.09
CA PRO A 60 9.92 -2.78 5.79
C PRO A 60 11.11 -1.88 5.47
N GLY A 61 11.86 -1.54 6.51
CA GLY A 61 13.09 -0.77 6.38
C GLY A 61 12.90 0.70 6.04
N ARG A 62 11.67 1.20 6.03
CA ARG A 62 11.36 2.59 5.68
C ARG A 62 10.90 3.42 6.86
N GLY A 63 10.99 2.87 8.06
CA GLY A 63 10.62 3.59 9.26
C GLY A 63 11.69 4.59 9.68
N PRO A 64 11.38 5.41 10.69
CA PRO A 64 12.33 6.37 11.21
C PRO A 64 13.52 5.64 11.85
N THR A 65 14.71 6.19 11.67
CA THR A 65 15.92 5.66 12.27
C THR A 65 16.45 6.63 13.30
N ARG A 66 17.01 6.07 14.38
CA ARG A 66 17.67 6.82 15.43
C ARG A 66 19.14 6.42 15.47
N PRO A 67 20.02 7.34 15.89
CA PRO A 67 21.43 6.98 16.05
C PRO A 67 21.59 5.76 16.95
N GLY A 68 22.37 4.79 16.50
CA GLY A 68 22.64 3.57 17.26
C GLY A 68 21.59 2.48 17.13
N GLU A 69 20.52 2.72 16.40
CA GLU A 69 19.49 1.72 16.16
C GLU A 69 19.57 1.20 14.73
N GLY A 70 19.13 -0.04 14.54
CA GLY A 70 19.04 -0.62 13.22
C GLY A 70 17.84 -0.12 12.43
N PRO A 71 17.65 -0.63 11.20
CA PRO A 71 16.50 -0.25 10.39
C PRO A 71 15.18 -0.59 11.08
N THR A 72 14.21 0.29 10.93
CA THR A 72 12.85 0.06 11.44
C THR A 72 11.88 0.02 10.27
N ASP A 73 10.67 -0.44 10.54
CA ASP A 73 9.62 -0.49 9.54
C ASP A 73 8.75 0.74 9.64
N PHE A 74 8.21 1.16 8.50
CA PHE A 74 7.22 2.21 8.48
C PHE A 74 5.84 1.60 8.64
N PHE A 75 5.06 2.13 9.57
CA PHE A 75 3.68 1.69 9.82
C PHE A 75 2.74 2.86 9.62
N CYS A 76 1.67 2.64 8.90
CA CYS A 76 0.60 3.62 8.84
C CYS A 76 -0.75 2.95 8.64
N GLN A 77 -1.79 3.65 9.04
CA GLN A 77 -3.15 3.26 8.71
C GLN A 77 -3.63 4.12 7.56
N ALA A 78 -4.25 3.48 6.59
CA ALA A 78 -4.73 4.17 5.40
C ALA A 78 -6.10 3.66 5.02
N ALA A 79 -6.90 4.53 4.43
CA ALA A 79 -8.20 4.16 3.94
C ALA A 79 -8.11 3.79 2.45
N VAL A 80 -8.81 2.75 2.07
CA VAL A 80 -8.96 2.39 0.67
C VAL A 80 -9.86 3.43 0.01
N VAL A 81 -9.33 4.16 -0.96
CA VAL A 81 -10.10 5.21 -1.63
C VAL A 81 -10.63 4.75 -2.98
N ARG A 82 -10.03 3.74 -3.58
CA ARG A 82 -10.44 3.27 -4.89
C ARG A 82 -10.01 1.82 -5.09
N VAL A 83 -10.89 1.04 -5.70
CA VAL A 83 -10.58 -0.33 -6.10
C VAL A 83 -10.93 -0.47 -7.57
N GLN A 84 -9.98 -0.95 -8.36
CA GLN A 84 -10.17 -1.22 -9.78
C GLN A 84 -9.85 -2.69 -10.06
N LYS A 85 -10.75 -3.37 -10.73
CA LYS A 85 -10.50 -4.74 -11.15
C LYS A 85 -9.65 -4.76 -12.39
N GLU A 86 -8.57 -5.53 -12.35
CA GLU A 86 -7.66 -5.74 -13.47
C GLU A 86 -7.43 -7.23 -13.63
N GLY A 87 -8.29 -7.89 -14.40
CA GLY A 87 -8.24 -9.34 -14.54
C GLY A 87 -8.58 -10.03 -13.22
N GLU A 88 -7.68 -10.88 -12.74
CA GLU A 88 -7.85 -11.58 -11.46
C GLU A 88 -7.36 -10.76 -10.28
N LEU A 89 -6.73 -9.62 -10.53
CA LEU A 89 -6.18 -8.77 -9.51
C LEU A 89 -7.05 -7.54 -9.30
N ASN A 90 -7.00 -7.02 -8.11
CA ASN A 90 -7.60 -5.73 -7.79
C ASN A 90 -6.49 -4.74 -7.55
N ARG A 91 -6.57 -3.60 -8.21
CA ARG A 91 -5.67 -2.49 -7.96
C ARG A 91 -6.32 -1.60 -6.94
N VAL A 92 -5.64 -1.43 -5.82
CA VAL A 92 -6.17 -0.70 -4.67
C VAL A 92 -5.35 0.56 -4.48
N SER A 93 -6.03 1.68 -4.40
CA SER A 93 -5.41 2.98 -4.11
C SER A 93 -5.77 3.39 -2.68
N ILE A 94 -4.75 3.83 -1.97
CA ILE A 94 -4.91 4.28 -0.58
C ILE A 94 -4.27 5.64 -0.35
#